data_713dcd73cc4bf6fccf67b677a2e6f410
#
_entry.id   713dcd73cc4bf6fccf67b677a2e6f410
#
_cell.length_a   1.000
_cell.length_b   1.000
_cell.length_c   1.000
_cell.angle_alpha   90.00
_cell.angle_beta   90.00
_cell.angle_gamma   90.00
#
_symmetry.space_group_name_H-M   'P 1'
#
loop_
_entity.id
_entity.type
_entity.pdbx_description
1 polymer ?
#
loop_
_entity_poly.entity_id
_entity_poly.type
_entity_poly.pdbx_seq_one_letter_code
_entity_poly.pdbx_strand_id
1 'polypeptide(L)'
;MTLLPNSYEKHDAKDKQGRMVQIKATQINRIAISSEPDYLIVIQITPDGNWSEIYNGAGSRVWNNAGKMQKNGQRPVSVAKLKMLMESVQENEKIGL
;
A
#
# COMPACT_ATOMS: atom_id res chain seq x y z
N MET A 1 -4.31 -15.11 0.67
CA MET A 1 -4.52 -13.91 1.51
C MET A 1 -5.98 -13.86 1.95
N THR A 2 -6.23 -13.62 3.22
CA THR A 2 -7.58 -13.62 3.80
C THR A 2 -8.01 -12.18 4.06
N LEU A 3 -9.18 -11.80 3.56
CA LEU A 3 -9.74 -10.48 3.81
C LEU A 3 -10.28 -10.39 5.23
N LEU A 4 -10.05 -9.26 5.89
CA LEU A 4 -10.50 -9.00 7.25
C LEU A 4 -11.88 -8.34 7.25
N PRO A 5 -12.64 -8.48 8.37
CA PRO A 5 -13.89 -7.76 8.50
C PRO A 5 -13.72 -6.24 8.43
N ASN A 6 -14.79 -5.53 8.12
CA ASN A 6 -14.78 -4.08 7.94
C ASN A 6 -14.39 -3.27 9.17
N SER A 7 -14.35 -3.90 10.33
CA SER A 7 -13.96 -3.23 11.58
C SER A 7 -12.47 -2.88 11.65
N TYR A 8 -11.66 -3.39 10.74
CA TYR A 8 -10.22 -3.12 10.73
C TYR A 8 -9.92 -1.92 9.84
N GLU A 9 -9.58 -0.80 10.45
CA GLU A 9 -9.33 0.45 9.73
C GLU A 9 -7.98 0.49 9.01
N LYS A 10 -6.98 -0.22 9.52
CA LYS A 10 -5.59 -0.11 9.06
C LYS A 10 -5.15 -1.27 8.19
N HIS A 11 -5.84 -2.39 8.28
CA HIS A 11 -5.43 -3.63 7.61
C HIS A 11 -6.64 -4.26 6.95
N ASP A 12 -6.53 -4.53 5.66
CA ASP A 12 -7.63 -5.07 4.86
C ASP A 12 -7.54 -6.57 4.68
N ALA A 13 -6.38 -7.16 4.94
CA ALA A 13 -6.15 -8.57 4.71
C ALA A 13 -5.04 -9.10 5.62
N LYS A 14 -4.93 -10.42 5.66
CA LYS A 14 -3.88 -11.12 6.39
C LYS A 14 -3.29 -12.17 5.47
N ASP A 15 -1.97 -12.22 5.35
CA ASP A 15 -1.31 -13.20 4.49
C ASP A 15 -1.17 -14.56 5.20
N LYS A 16 -0.60 -15.53 4.49
CA LYS A 16 -0.43 -16.90 5.03
C LYS A 16 0.49 -16.96 6.24
N GLN A 17 1.36 -15.97 6.39
CA GLN A 17 2.31 -15.89 7.51
C GLN A 17 1.76 -15.08 8.68
N GLY A 18 0.51 -14.62 8.59
CA GLY A 18 -0.13 -13.84 9.63
C GLY A 18 0.19 -12.35 9.59
N ARG A 19 0.86 -11.85 8.56
CA ARG A 19 1.14 -10.42 8.42
C ARG A 19 -0.12 -9.66 8.06
N MET A 20 -0.29 -8.51 8.69
CA MET A 20 -1.43 -7.61 8.40
C MET A 20 -1.11 -6.79 7.17
N VAL A 21 -1.94 -6.93 6.14
CA VAL A 21 -1.73 -6.30 4.84
C VAL A 21 -2.76 -5.19 4.65
N GLN A 22 -2.29 -3.98 4.37
CA GLN A 22 -3.16 -2.89 3.95
C GLN A 22 -3.18 -2.82 2.43
N ILE A 23 -4.39 -2.79 1.86
CA ILE A 23 -4.58 -2.69 0.42
C ILE A 23 -5.14 -1.30 0.14
N LYS A 24 -4.45 -0.55 -0.72
CA LYS A 24 -4.86 0.79 -1.14
C LYS A 24 -5.09 0.81 -2.64
N ALA A 25 -6.22 1.37 -3.06
CA ALA A 25 -6.52 1.59 -4.48
C ALA A 25 -6.60 3.10 -4.73
N THR A 26 -6.06 3.55 -5.85
CA THR A 26 -6.11 4.97 -6.21
C THR A 26 -6.46 5.15 -7.67
N GLN A 27 -7.21 6.20 -7.98
CA GLN A 27 -7.51 6.64 -9.35
C GLN A 27 -6.71 7.88 -9.72
N ILE A 28 -5.88 8.36 -8.78
CA ILE A 28 -5.06 9.56 -8.96
C ILE A 28 -3.58 9.18 -8.81
N ASN A 29 -2.69 10.16 -8.74
CA ASN A 29 -1.25 9.94 -8.74
C ASN A 29 -0.63 9.83 -7.36
N ARG A 30 -1.45 9.62 -6.32
CA ARG A 30 -0.95 9.53 -4.95
C ARG A 30 -1.90 8.74 -4.07
N ILE A 31 -1.36 8.29 -2.94
CA ILE A 31 -2.14 7.72 -1.83
C ILE A 31 -1.83 8.50 -0.56
N ALA A 32 -2.57 8.24 0.50
CA ALA A 32 -2.27 8.77 1.82
C ALA A 32 -2.34 7.63 2.84
N ILE A 33 -1.40 7.61 3.78
CA ILE A 33 -1.35 6.60 4.84
C ILE A 33 -1.32 7.28 6.20
N SER A 34 -2.06 6.74 7.16
CA SER A 34 -2.19 7.32 8.50
C SER A 34 -1.34 6.61 9.54
N SER A 35 -0.79 5.46 9.21
CA SER A 35 0.08 4.69 10.11
C SER A 35 0.94 3.75 9.28
N GLU A 36 1.99 3.21 9.91
CA GLU A 36 2.88 2.26 9.26
C GLU A 36 2.20 0.88 9.21
N PRO A 37 1.85 0.38 8.03
CA PRO A 37 1.33 -0.99 7.91
C PRO A 37 2.45 -2.01 7.99
N ASP A 38 2.13 -3.25 8.35
CA ASP A 38 3.13 -4.34 8.29
C ASP A 38 3.53 -4.60 6.84
N TYR A 39 2.53 -4.64 5.96
CA TYR A 39 2.72 -4.86 4.54
C TYR A 39 1.73 -3.99 3.77
N LEU A 40 2.12 -3.50 2.61
CA LEU A 40 1.29 -2.59 1.82
C LEU A 40 1.25 -3.05 0.38
N ILE A 41 0.03 -3.12 -0.15
CA ILE A 41 -0.21 -3.33 -1.58
C ILE A 41 -0.96 -2.11 -2.10
N VAL A 42 -0.44 -1.48 -3.16
CA VAL A 42 -1.07 -0.33 -3.80
C VAL A 42 -1.38 -0.67 -5.25
N ILE A 43 -2.62 -0.47 -5.63
CA ILE A 43 -3.05 -0.63 -7.03
C ILE A 43 -3.56 0.70 -7.56
N GLN A 44 -3.33 0.94 -8.84
CA GLN A 44 -3.87 2.10 -9.54
C GLN A 44 -4.95 1.63 -10.50
N ILE A 45 -6.11 2.28 -10.45
CA ILE A 45 -7.25 1.96 -11.30
C ILE A 45 -7.40 3.07 -12.32
N THR A 46 -7.48 2.70 -13.59
CA THR A 46 -7.68 3.66 -14.69
C THR A 46 -9.15 3.83 -15.01
N PRO A 47 -9.54 4.95 -15.70
CA PRO A 47 -10.96 5.20 -16.01
C PRO A 47 -11.62 4.12 -16.86
N ASP A 48 -10.86 3.35 -17.62
CA ASP A 48 -11.38 2.26 -18.45
C ASP A 48 -11.56 0.94 -17.67
N GLY A 49 -11.35 0.97 -16.34
CA GLY A 49 -11.55 -0.19 -15.49
C GLY A 49 -10.35 -1.12 -15.37
N ASN A 50 -9.24 -0.79 -16.01
CA ASN A 50 -8.01 -1.55 -15.84
C ASN A 50 -7.32 -1.19 -14.53
N TRP A 51 -6.51 -2.10 -14.01
CA TRP A 51 -5.73 -1.84 -12.80
C TRP A 51 -4.30 -2.33 -12.98
N SER A 52 -3.40 -1.73 -12.21
CA SER A 52 -2.00 -2.13 -12.19
C SER A 52 -1.46 -2.09 -10.77
N GLU A 53 -0.60 -3.05 -10.45
CA GLU A 53 0.11 -3.09 -9.18
C GLU A 53 1.23 -2.05 -9.18
N ILE A 54 1.15 -1.11 -8.25
CA ILE A 54 2.14 -0.03 -8.12
C ILE A 54 3.19 -0.40 -7.10
N TYR A 55 2.77 -0.97 -5.96
CA TYR A 55 3.67 -1.34 -4.87
C TYR A 55 3.15 -2.61 -4.20
N ASN A 56 4.09 -3.47 -3.80
CA ASN A 56 3.78 -4.70 -3.07
C ASN A 56 5.01 -5.03 -2.25
N GLY A 57 5.03 -4.58 -1.00
CA GLY A 57 6.21 -4.74 -0.16
C GLY A 57 5.97 -4.29 1.27
N ALA A 58 7.05 -4.24 2.05
CA ALA A 58 7.00 -3.85 3.44
C ALA A 58 6.43 -2.43 3.60
N GLY A 59 5.52 -2.26 4.54
CA GLY A 59 4.91 -0.96 4.81
C GLY A 59 5.88 0.06 5.37
N SER A 60 6.88 -0.37 6.11
CA SER A 60 7.90 0.51 6.68
C SER A 60 8.68 1.26 5.59
N ARG A 61 8.95 0.62 4.47
CA ARG A 61 9.67 1.25 3.36
C ARG A 61 8.89 2.45 2.82
N VAL A 62 7.58 2.31 2.69
CA VAL A 62 6.70 3.39 2.23
C VAL A 62 6.55 4.44 3.32
N TRP A 63 6.29 4.02 4.55
CA TRP A 63 6.11 4.94 5.68
C TRP A 63 7.33 5.84 5.87
N ASN A 64 8.53 5.28 5.82
CA ASN A 64 9.77 6.03 6.03
C ASN A 64 10.08 7.00 4.89
N ASN A 65 9.47 6.81 3.73
CA ASN A 65 9.66 7.66 2.55
C ASN A 65 8.42 8.50 2.20
N ALA A 66 7.39 8.46 3.04
CA ALA A 66 6.18 9.25 2.82
C ALA A 66 6.44 10.73 3.08
N GLY A 67 5.59 11.57 2.52
CA GLY A 67 5.64 13.00 2.74
C GLY A 67 5.29 13.39 4.18
N LYS A 68 5.37 14.68 4.45
CA LYS A 68 5.12 15.23 5.79
C LYS A 68 3.67 14.97 6.21
N MET A 69 3.46 14.63 7.48
CA MET A 69 2.13 14.41 8.02
C MET A 69 1.29 15.68 7.92
N GLN A 70 0.09 15.53 7.37
CA GLN A 70 -0.87 16.62 7.20
C GLN A 70 -1.75 16.77 8.45
N LYS A 71 -2.56 17.84 8.48
CA LYS A 71 -3.46 18.12 9.61
C LYS A 71 -4.46 17.00 9.86
N ASN A 72 -4.84 16.26 8.85
CA ASN A 72 -5.75 15.11 8.97
C ASN A 72 -5.07 13.84 9.49
N GLY A 73 -3.79 13.90 9.86
CA GLY A 73 -3.05 12.75 10.36
C GLY A 73 -2.55 11.81 9.30
N GLN A 74 -2.59 12.21 8.03
CA GLN A 74 -2.16 11.39 6.91
C GLN A 74 -0.87 11.90 6.29
N ARG A 75 -0.06 10.98 5.77
CA ARG A 75 1.16 11.29 5.04
C ARG A 75 0.97 10.91 3.58
N PRO A 76 1.15 11.85 2.63
CA PRO A 76 0.98 11.55 1.22
C PRO A 76 2.19 10.81 0.64
N VAL A 77 1.93 9.92 -0.31
CA VAL A 77 2.97 9.22 -1.08
C VAL A 77 2.55 9.24 -2.55
N SER A 78 3.43 9.74 -3.42
CA SER A 78 3.13 9.77 -4.85
C SER A 78 3.27 8.39 -5.48
N VAL A 79 2.53 8.15 -6.54
CA VAL A 79 2.65 6.91 -7.33
C VAL A 79 4.08 6.78 -7.88
N ALA A 80 4.70 7.90 -8.31
CA ALA A 80 6.08 7.88 -8.79
C ALA A 80 7.05 7.40 -7.71
N LYS A 81 6.87 7.86 -6.48
CA LYS A 81 7.69 7.41 -5.34
C LYS A 81 7.48 5.93 -5.07
N LEU A 82 6.23 5.47 -5.11
CA LEU A 82 5.90 4.05 -4.88
C LEU A 82 6.54 3.16 -5.94
N LYS A 83 6.51 3.56 -7.20
CA LYS A 83 7.16 2.81 -8.28
C LYS A 83 8.67 2.72 -8.07
N MET A 84 9.28 3.79 -7.62
CA MET A 84 10.70 3.81 -7.30
C MET A 84 11.04 2.86 -6.16
N LEU A 85 10.24 2.87 -5.10
CA LEU A 85 10.42 1.99 -3.96
C LEU A 85 10.19 0.51 -4.35
N MET A 86 9.26 0.26 -5.27
CA MET A 86 8.97 -1.08 -5.75
C MET A 86 10.19 -1.72 -6.43
N GLU A 87 11.04 -0.94 -7.07
CA GLU A 87 12.24 -1.45 -7.74
C GLU A 87 13.19 -2.14 -6.77
N SER A 88 13.17 -1.78 -5.49
CA SER A 88 14.02 -2.40 -4.48
C SER A 88 13.32 -3.54 -3.72
N VAL A 89 12.06 -3.84 -4.03
CA VAL A 89 11.35 -4.98 -3.44
C VAL A 89 11.73 -6.25 -4.17
N GLN A 90 12.18 -7.27 -3.40
CA GLN A 90 12.54 -8.56 -3.98
C GLN A 90 11.30 -9.40 -4.24
N GLU A 91 11.39 -10.30 -5.21
CA GLU A 91 10.25 -11.14 -5.60
C GLU A 91 9.70 -11.96 -4.43
N ASN A 92 10.56 -12.44 -3.54
CA ASN A 92 10.13 -13.22 -2.38
C ASN A 92 9.44 -12.38 -1.31
N GLU A 93 9.51 -11.06 -1.39
CA GLU A 93 8.80 -10.17 -0.48
C GLU A 93 7.37 -9.86 -0.93
N LYS A 94 7.07 -10.08 -2.20
CA LYS A 94 5.78 -9.73 -2.79
C LYS A 94 4.70 -10.75 -2.43
N ILE A 95 3.49 -10.25 -2.23
CA ILE A 95 2.31 -11.08 -2.00
C ILE A 95 1.56 -11.22 -3.32
N GLY A 96 1.19 -12.46 -3.67
CA GLY A 96 0.35 -12.70 -4.83
C GLY A 96 -1.05 -12.13 -4.64
N LEU A 97 -1.57 -11.52 -5.68
CA LEU A 97 -2.92 -10.96 -5.69
C LEU A 97 -3.92 -11.89 -6.37
#